data_5a2e58174aeca3f90f9a9466401ee60e
#
_entry.id   5a2e58174aeca3f90f9a9466401ee60e
#
_cell.length_a   1.000
_cell.length_b   1.000
_cell.length_c   1.000
_cell.angle_alpha   90.00
_cell.angle_beta   90.00
_cell.angle_gamma   90.00
#
_symmetry.space_group_name_H-M   'P 1'
#
loop_
_entity.id
_entity.type
_entity.pdbx_description
1 polymer ?
#
loop_
_entity_poly.entity_id
_entity_poly.type
_entity_poly.pdbx_seq_one_letter_code
_entity_poly.pdbx_strand_id
1 'polypeptide(L)'
;LKQNTFTKLFLSTFQLSACTFGGGFVFIPLMQKKFVDELHWIEEQEMMDLTAIAQSSPGAIAVNASILVGYHVAGVFGALITVLGSVLPPLIIVSVISFFYTAFRDNVIVNMAMTGMLAGVAAVICDVVITMGKSIFRKKRVLPIVVLFASFVAVHILKINIILIVLICAIIGAVDTFYLSRKERQA
;
A
#
# COMPACT_ATOMS: atom_id res chain seq x y z
N LEU A 1 -32.88 -1.66 2.78
CA LEU A 1 -31.85 -0.90 2.04
C LEU A 1 -30.43 -1.19 2.55
N LYS A 2 -30.19 -1.32 3.88
CA LYS A 2 -28.86 -1.54 4.46
C LYS A 2 -28.21 -2.89 4.09
N GLN A 3 -28.99 -3.95 3.94
CA GLN A 3 -28.45 -5.31 3.70
C GLN A 3 -27.78 -5.43 2.31
N ASN A 4 -28.34 -4.78 1.30
CA ASN A 4 -27.75 -4.73 -0.04
C ASN A 4 -26.42 -3.93 -0.09
N THR A 5 -26.26 -2.92 0.76
CA THR A 5 -25.04 -2.10 0.81
C THR A 5 -23.87 -2.89 1.36
N PHE A 6 -24.06 -3.62 2.46
CA PHE A 6 -22.99 -4.45 3.05
C PHE A 6 -22.52 -5.58 2.13
N THR A 7 -23.47 -6.25 1.47
CA THR A 7 -23.14 -7.30 0.50
C THR A 7 -22.38 -6.73 -0.71
N LYS A 8 -22.81 -5.57 -1.22
CA LYS A 8 -22.12 -4.89 -2.32
C LYS A 8 -20.72 -4.42 -1.90
N LEU A 9 -20.58 -3.85 -0.69
CA LEU A 9 -19.29 -3.47 -0.11
C LEU A 9 -18.33 -4.66 -0.05
N PHE A 10 -18.78 -5.76 0.52
CA PHE A 10 -18.00 -6.98 0.62
C PHE A 10 -17.58 -7.52 -0.75
N LEU A 11 -18.55 -7.70 -1.66
CA LEU A 11 -18.27 -8.22 -2.99
C LEU A 11 -17.32 -7.32 -3.78
N SER A 12 -17.51 -6.01 -3.72
CA SER A 12 -16.65 -5.06 -4.42
C SER A 12 -15.22 -5.12 -3.92
N THR A 13 -15.01 -5.07 -2.60
CA THR A 13 -13.65 -5.15 -2.03
C THR A 13 -13.03 -6.54 -2.22
N PHE A 14 -13.81 -7.60 -2.15
CA PHE A 14 -13.36 -8.96 -2.43
C PHE A 14 -12.90 -9.11 -3.89
N GLN A 15 -13.70 -8.66 -4.84
CA GLN A 15 -13.37 -8.70 -6.26
C GLN A 15 -12.14 -7.85 -6.57
N LEU A 16 -12.07 -6.64 -6.03
CA LEU A 16 -10.91 -5.77 -6.20
C LEU A 16 -9.64 -6.43 -5.67
N SER A 17 -9.70 -7.01 -4.46
CA SER A 17 -8.55 -7.69 -3.87
C SER A 17 -8.13 -8.93 -4.61
N ALA A 18 -9.09 -9.74 -5.09
CA ALA A 18 -8.82 -10.96 -5.86
C ALA A 18 -8.18 -10.67 -7.23
N CYS A 19 -8.55 -9.54 -7.84
CA CYS A 19 -8.09 -9.18 -9.20
C CYS A 19 -6.90 -8.21 -9.20
N THR A 20 -6.46 -7.71 -8.05
CA THR A 20 -5.37 -6.74 -7.98
C THR A 20 -4.02 -7.43 -7.84
N PHE A 21 -3.24 -7.39 -8.91
CA PHE A 21 -1.84 -7.78 -8.92
C PHE A 21 -0.98 -6.51 -8.98
N GLY A 22 0.01 -6.35 -8.08
CA GLY A 22 0.92 -5.20 -8.10
C GLY A 22 0.84 -4.27 -6.89
N GLY A 23 0.11 -4.67 -5.84
CA GLY A 23 0.11 -3.98 -4.55
C GLY A 23 -0.85 -2.79 -4.44
N GLY A 24 -0.73 -2.05 -3.34
CA GLY A 24 -1.68 -1.00 -2.96
C GLY A 24 -1.82 0.16 -3.93
N PHE A 25 -0.77 0.46 -4.72
CA PHE A 25 -0.83 1.54 -5.70
C PHE A 25 -1.76 1.26 -6.88
N VAL A 26 -1.92 -0.01 -7.26
CA VAL A 26 -2.88 -0.43 -8.31
C VAL A 26 -4.29 -0.52 -7.73
N PHE A 27 -4.40 -0.86 -6.45
CA PHE A 27 -5.67 -1.02 -5.75
C PHE A 27 -6.48 0.29 -5.66
N ILE A 28 -5.81 1.43 -5.43
CA ILE A 28 -6.45 2.74 -5.28
C ILE A 28 -7.21 3.19 -6.54
N PRO A 29 -6.62 3.21 -7.74
CA PRO A 29 -7.35 3.54 -8.97
C PRO A 29 -8.55 2.63 -9.22
N LEU A 30 -8.44 1.35 -8.88
CA LEU A 30 -9.55 0.40 -9.01
C LEU A 30 -10.67 0.69 -8.00
N MET A 31 -10.32 1.09 -6.77
CA MET A 31 -11.30 1.54 -5.78
C MET A 31 -12.00 2.82 -6.24
N GLN A 32 -11.25 3.79 -6.78
CA GLN A 32 -11.82 5.02 -7.32
C GLN A 32 -12.83 4.70 -8.41
N LYS A 33 -12.42 3.91 -9.41
CA LYS A 33 -13.34 3.45 -10.46
C LYS A 33 -14.60 2.78 -9.90
N LYS A 34 -14.45 1.91 -8.88
CA LYS A 34 -15.58 1.16 -8.31
C LYS A 34 -16.51 2.01 -7.47
N PHE A 35 -15.99 2.81 -6.56
CA PHE A 35 -16.79 3.52 -5.55
C PHE A 35 -17.18 4.92 -5.98
N VAL A 36 -16.39 5.58 -6.83
CA VAL A 36 -16.72 6.90 -7.38
C VAL A 36 -17.48 6.76 -8.70
N ASP A 37 -16.89 6.10 -9.72
CA ASP A 37 -17.43 6.13 -11.08
C ASP A 37 -18.61 5.16 -11.27
N GLU A 38 -18.58 3.94 -10.68
CA GLU A 38 -19.61 2.93 -10.91
C GLU A 38 -20.73 2.99 -9.86
N LEU A 39 -20.38 3.10 -8.57
CA LEU A 39 -21.35 3.05 -7.48
C LEU A 39 -21.83 4.44 -7.05
N HIS A 40 -21.08 5.49 -7.33
CA HIS A 40 -21.36 6.88 -6.91
C HIS A 40 -21.61 6.99 -5.40
N TRP A 41 -20.86 6.26 -4.60
CA TRP A 41 -20.98 6.25 -3.14
C TRP A 41 -20.06 7.25 -2.46
N ILE A 42 -19.01 7.68 -3.15
CA ILE A 42 -17.97 8.59 -2.66
C ILE A 42 -17.71 9.61 -3.76
N GLU A 43 -17.54 10.86 -3.40
CA GLU A 43 -17.12 11.91 -4.33
C GLU A 43 -15.63 11.78 -4.65
N GLU A 44 -15.20 12.26 -5.82
CA GLU A 44 -13.82 12.17 -6.28
C GLU A 44 -12.84 12.82 -5.29
N GLN A 45 -13.19 14.01 -4.77
CA GLN A 45 -12.37 14.73 -3.81
C GLN A 45 -12.22 13.97 -2.50
N GLU A 46 -13.33 13.41 -1.99
CA GLU A 46 -13.31 12.59 -0.77
C GLU A 46 -12.46 11.33 -0.96
N MET A 47 -12.54 10.67 -2.11
CA MET A 47 -11.71 9.50 -2.42
C MET A 47 -10.22 9.85 -2.44
N MET A 48 -9.86 11.03 -2.95
CA MET A 48 -8.48 11.54 -2.91
C MET A 48 -8.00 11.74 -1.46
N ASP A 49 -8.82 12.32 -0.61
CA ASP A 49 -8.49 12.56 0.80
C ASP A 49 -8.34 11.25 1.57
N LEU A 50 -9.27 10.29 1.39
CA LEU A 50 -9.18 8.95 1.97
C LEU A 50 -7.91 8.22 1.52
N THR A 51 -7.55 8.38 0.24
CA THR A 51 -6.31 7.81 -0.32
C THR A 51 -5.06 8.40 0.33
N ALA A 52 -5.02 9.72 0.51
CA ALA A 52 -3.90 10.40 1.17
C ALA A 52 -3.72 9.91 2.63
N ILE A 53 -4.82 9.74 3.36
CA ILE A 53 -4.82 9.20 4.73
C ILE A 53 -4.34 7.74 4.72
N ALA A 54 -4.84 6.91 3.79
CA ALA A 54 -4.45 5.50 3.67
C ALA A 54 -2.95 5.33 3.41
N GLN A 55 -2.39 6.20 2.57
CA GLN A 55 -0.95 6.20 2.24
C GLN A 55 -0.09 6.73 3.39
N SER A 56 -0.63 7.62 4.22
CA SER A 56 0.07 8.15 5.39
C SER A 56 0.07 7.19 6.58
N SER A 57 -0.84 6.23 6.59
CA SER A 57 -0.99 5.26 7.68
C SER A 57 -0.05 4.08 7.49
N PRO A 58 0.61 3.59 8.57
CA PRO A 58 1.47 2.41 8.50
C PRO A 58 0.64 1.17 8.18
N GLY A 59 1.16 0.29 7.31
CA GLY A 59 0.52 -0.96 6.93
C GLY A 59 0.26 -1.11 5.43
N ALA A 60 -0.55 -2.11 5.06
CA ALA A 60 -0.91 -2.36 3.68
C ALA A 60 -1.90 -1.31 3.17
N ILE A 61 -1.48 -0.51 2.19
CA ILE A 61 -2.29 0.59 1.61
C ILE A 61 -3.68 0.10 1.19
N ALA A 62 -3.78 -1.08 0.57
CA ALA A 62 -5.04 -1.66 0.14
C ALA A 62 -6.00 -1.91 1.32
N VAL A 63 -5.49 -2.41 2.45
CA VAL A 63 -6.28 -2.65 3.66
C VAL A 63 -6.68 -1.32 4.30
N ASN A 64 -5.73 -0.38 4.45
CA ASN A 64 -6.01 0.94 5.00
C ASN A 64 -7.07 1.69 4.19
N ALA A 65 -6.95 1.69 2.85
CA ALA A 65 -7.95 2.29 1.96
C ALA A 65 -9.31 1.59 2.09
N SER A 66 -9.34 0.26 2.18
CA SER A 66 -10.58 -0.49 2.39
C SER A 66 -11.28 -0.12 3.70
N ILE A 67 -10.51 0.03 4.79
CA ILE A 67 -11.04 0.48 6.09
C ILE A 67 -11.71 1.85 5.96
N LEU A 68 -11.00 2.80 5.36
CA LEU A 68 -11.47 4.18 5.26
C LEU A 68 -12.72 4.30 4.38
N VAL A 69 -12.71 3.65 3.22
CA VAL A 69 -13.87 3.60 2.32
C VAL A 69 -15.05 2.90 2.99
N GLY A 70 -14.83 1.76 3.63
CA GLY A 70 -15.87 1.04 4.35
C GLY A 70 -16.47 1.85 5.49
N TYR A 71 -15.62 2.56 6.25
CA TYR A 71 -16.05 3.44 7.32
C TYR A 71 -16.84 4.63 6.79
N HIS A 72 -16.41 5.25 5.69
CA HIS A 72 -17.12 6.36 5.07
C HIS A 72 -18.53 5.97 4.61
N VAL A 73 -18.67 4.80 3.98
CA VAL A 73 -19.95 4.34 3.40
C VAL A 73 -20.93 3.81 4.45
N ALA A 74 -20.45 3.05 5.45
CA ALA A 74 -21.33 2.32 6.37
C ALA A 74 -20.81 2.27 7.83
N GLY A 75 -19.94 3.21 8.22
CA GLY A 75 -19.39 3.31 9.57
C GLY A 75 -18.51 2.11 9.95
N VAL A 76 -18.43 1.82 11.24
CA VAL A 76 -17.57 0.76 11.80
C VAL A 76 -17.86 -0.61 11.19
N PHE A 77 -19.13 -0.96 11.00
CA PHE A 77 -19.53 -2.22 10.37
C PHE A 77 -19.11 -2.28 8.90
N GLY A 78 -19.17 -1.16 8.17
CA GLY A 78 -18.67 -1.05 6.82
C GLY A 78 -17.17 -1.32 6.75
N ALA A 79 -16.39 -0.73 7.67
CA ALA A 79 -14.95 -0.96 7.76
C ALA A 79 -14.60 -2.44 8.02
N LEU A 80 -15.29 -3.10 8.94
CA LEU A 80 -15.08 -4.52 9.23
C LEU A 80 -15.35 -5.40 7.99
N ILE A 81 -16.44 -5.13 7.28
CA ILE A 81 -16.83 -5.87 6.09
C ILE A 81 -15.84 -5.68 4.94
N THR A 82 -15.36 -4.46 4.72
CA THR A 82 -14.37 -4.18 3.67
C THR A 82 -13.00 -4.76 3.98
N VAL A 83 -12.58 -4.78 5.26
CA VAL A 83 -11.36 -5.50 5.69
C VAL A 83 -11.47 -6.99 5.41
N LEU A 84 -12.57 -7.62 5.79
CA LEU A 84 -12.79 -9.03 5.49
C LEU A 84 -12.78 -9.28 3.98
N GLY A 85 -13.45 -8.41 3.19
CA GLY A 85 -13.45 -8.51 1.74
C GLY A 85 -12.05 -8.37 1.12
N SER A 86 -11.19 -7.50 1.67
CA SER A 86 -9.84 -7.28 1.14
C SER A 86 -8.82 -8.33 1.58
N VAL A 87 -8.99 -8.95 2.76
CA VAL A 87 -8.03 -9.92 3.32
C VAL A 87 -8.35 -11.36 2.92
N LEU A 88 -9.62 -11.70 2.75
CA LEU A 88 -10.04 -13.06 2.45
C LEU A 88 -9.47 -13.62 1.13
N PRO A 89 -9.47 -12.90 -0.01
CA PRO A 89 -8.95 -13.43 -1.26
C PRO A 89 -7.48 -13.87 -1.17
N PRO A 90 -6.54 -13.03 -0.74
CA PRO A 90 -5.14 -13.45 -0.63
C PRO A 90 -4.96 -14.57 0.41
N LEU A 91 -5.73 -14.56 1.51
CA LEU A 91 -5.69 -15.61 2.52
C LEU A 91 -6.15 -16.96 1.94
N ILE A 92 -7.24 -16.98 1.20
CA ILE A 92 -7.75 -18.20 0.54
C ILE A 92 -6.72 -18.71 -0.48
N ILE A 93 -6.18 -17.81 -1.33
CA ILE A 93 -5.19 -18.19 -2.37
C ILE A 93 -3.95 -18.81 -1.71
N VAL A 94 -3.38 -18.16 -0.69
CA VAL A 94 -2.19 -18.66 0.01
C VAL A 94 -2.50 -19.97 0.73
N SER A 95 -3.67 -20.12 1.36
CA SER A 95 -4.08 -21.34 2.03
C SER A 95 -4.21 -22.52 1.06
N VAL A 96 -4.84 -22.30 -0.10
CA VAL A 96 -4.97 -23.32 -1.14
C VAL A 96 -3.59 -23.72 -1.68
N ILE A 97 -2.74 -22.76 -1.99
CA ILE A 97 -1.37 -23.04 -2.45
C ILE A 97 -0.58 -23.79 -1.39
N SER A 98 -0.71 -23.41 -0.11
CA SER A 98 -0.04 -24.10 1.01
C SER A 98 -0.47 -25.55 1.14
N PHE A 99 -1.75 -25.85 0.93
CA PHE A 99 -2.26 -27.22 1.00
C PHE A 99 -1.67 -28.14 -0.08
N PHE A 100 -1.44 -27.59 -1.26
CA PHE A 100 -0.81 -28.31 -2.38
C PHE A 100 0.72 -28.16 -2.44
N TYR A 101 1.32 -27.44 -1.50
CA TYR A 101 2.74 -27.08 -1.54
C TYR A 101 3.66 -28.30 -1.66
N THR A 102 3.38 -29.39 -0.94
CA THR A 102 4.17 -30.63 -1.01
C THR A 102 4.12 -31.30 -2.38
N ALA A 103 3.02 -31.20 -3.10
CA ALA A 103 2.88 -31.74 -4.46
C ALA A 103 3.55 -30.83 -5.51
N PHE A 104 3.66 -29.54 -5.23
CA PHE A 104 4.27 -28.56 -6.15
C PHE A 104 5.76 -28.37 -5.93
N ARG A 105 6.26 -28.58 -4.72
CA ARG A 105 7.64 -28.32 -4.32
C ARG A 105 8.68 -29.03 -5.20
N ASP A 106 8.40 -30.27 -5.60
CA ASP A 106 9.34 -31.11 -6.35
C ASP A 106 9.10 -31.05 -7.87
N ASN A 107 8.13 -30.27 -8.32
CA ASN A 107 7.84 -30.14 -9.74
C ASN A 107 8.67 -29.04 -10.39
N VAL A 108 9.51 -29.44 -11.37
CA VAL A 108 10.42 -28.54 -12.09
C VAL A 108 9.69 -27.37 -12.77
N ILE A 109 8.51 -27.62 -13.35
CA ILE A 109 7.73 -26.61 -14.05
C ILE A 109 7.23 -25.53 -13.07
N VAL A 110 6.77 -25.96 -11.89
CA VAL A 110 6.31 -25.04 -10.85
C VAL A 110 7.46 -24.21 -10.30
N ASN A 111 8.63 -24.82 -10.08
CA ASN A 111 9.82 -24.08 -9.66
C ASN A 111 10.28 -23.05 -10.69
N MET A 112 10.22 -23.37 -11.98
CA MET A 112 10.51 -22.40 -13.04
C MET A 112 9.51 -21.24 -13.04
N ALA A 113 8.21 -21.53 -12.89
CA ALA A 113 7.17 -20.51 -12.82
C ALA A 113 7.34 -19.61 -11.58
N MET A 114 7.62 -20.18 -10.41
CA MET A 114 7.89 -19.42 -9.18
C MET A 114 9.13 -18.53 -9.31
N THR A 115 10.19 -19.02 -9.95
CA THR A 115 11.39 -18.23 -10.22
C THR A 115 11.08 -17.05 -11.14
N GLY A 116 10.26 -17.26 -12.18
CA GLY A 116 9.79 -16.19 -13.04
C GLY A 116 8.92 -15.16 -12.30
N MET A 117 8.04 -15.61 -11.39
CA MET A 117 7.25 -14.71 -10.55
C MET A 117 8.12 -13.89 -9.58
N LEU A 118 9.16 -14.49 -8.98
CA LEU A 118 10.14 -13.77 -8.16
C LEU A 118 10.87 -12.68 -8.95
N ALA A 119 11.25 -12.97 -10.20
CA ALA A 119 11.84 -11.95 -11.07
C ALA A 119 10.87 -10.80 -11.36
N GLY A 120 9.57 -11.11 -11.57
CA GLY A 120 8.52 -10.10 -11.72
C GLY A 120 8.35 -9.23 -10.47
N VAL A 121 8.34 -9.84 -9.29
CA VAL A 121 8.29 -9.09 -8.01
C VAL A 121 9.51 -8.19 -7.85
N ALA A 122 10.70 -8.68 -8.16
CA ALA A 122 11.92 -7.88 -8.12
C ALA A 122 11.84 -6.67 -9.08
N ALA A 123 11.30 -6.86 -10.28
CA ALA A 123 11.10 -5.77 -11.24
C ALA A 123 10.12 -4.70 -10.70
N VAL A 124 9.02 -5.11 -10.07
CA VAL A 124 8.07 -4.18 -9.44
C VAL A 124 8.72 -3.41 -8.29
N ILE A 125 9.52 -4.08 -7.45
CA ILE A 125 10.26 -3.40 -6.37
C ILE A 125 11.24 -2.37 -6.97
N CYS A 126 11.97 -2.72 -8.01
CA CYS A 126 12.85 -1.79 -8.70
C CYS A 126 12.10 -0.58 -9.28
N ASP A 127 10.94 -0.81 -9.92
CA ASP A 127 10.12 0.27 -10.46
C ASP A 127 9.62 1.23 -9.35
N VAL A 128 9.15 0.70 -8.24
CA VAL A 128 8.75 1.50 -7.07
C VAL A 128 9.91 2.31 -6.52
N VAL A 129 11.08 1.70 -6.35
CA VAL A 129 12.29 2.40 -5.86
C VAL A 129 12.71 3.51 -6.81
N ILE A 130 12.70 3.26 -8.12
CA ILE A 130 13.05 4.26 -9.14
C ILE A 130 12.04 5.41 -9.13
N THR A 131 10.74 5.09 -9.06
CA THR A 131 9.66 6.08 -9.08
C THR A 131 9.70 6.96 -7.83
N MET A 132 9.85 6.35 -6.65
CA MET A 132 10.01 7.09 -5.40
C MET A 132 11.31 7.91 -5.38
N GLY A 133 12.41 7.33 -5.88
CA GLY A 133 13.68 8.02 -6.03
C GLY A 133 13.57 9.26 -6.92
N LYS A 134 12.97 9.13 -8.11
CA LYS A 134 12.71 10.27 -9.01
C LYS A 134 11.92 11.39 -8.33
N SER A 135 10.92 11.03 -7.51
CA SER A 135 10.13 12.01 -6.75
C SER A 135 10.98 12.82 -5.77
N ILE A 136 11.93 12.17 -5.08
CA ILE A 136 12.86 12.83 -4.16
C ILE A 136 13.82 13.76 -4.91
N PHE A 137 14.40 13.28 -6.01
CA PHE A 137 15.32 14.07 -6.83
C PHE A 137 14.63 15.29 -7.48
N ARG A 138 13.36 15.15 -7.88
CA ARG A 138 12.58 16.22 -8.50
C ARG A 138 12.34 17.40 -7.55
N LYS A 139 12.26 17.16 -6.24
CA LYS A 139 12.08 18.23 -5.23
C LYS A 139 13.33 19.09 -5.00
N LYS A 140 14.48 18.76 -5.62
CA LYS A 140 15.77 19.51 -5.54
C LYS A 140 16.22 19.83 -4.09
N ARG A 141 15.72 19.12 -3.09
CA ARG A 141 16.13 19.29 -1.70
C ARG A 141 17.28 18.34 -1.39
N VAL A 142 18.35 18.90 -0.85
CA VAL A 142 19.57 18.14 -0.54
C VAL A 142 19.35 17.18 0.63
N LEU A 143 18.57 17.59 1.64
CA LEU A 143 18.39 16.84 2.88
C LEU A 143 17.75 15.44 2.67
N PRO A 144 16.64 15.25 1.93
CA PRO A 144 16.10 13.93 1.65
C PRO A 144 17.06 13.02 0.87
N ILE A 145 17.87 13.60 -0.02
CA ILE A 145 18.85 12.86 -0.81
C ILE A 145 19.97 12.34 0.11
N VAL A 146 20.49 13.20 0.98
CA VAL A 146 21.54 12.83 1.96
C VAL A 146 21.01 11.75 2.91
N VAL A 147 19.79 11.90 3.43
CA VAL A 147 19.16 10.92 4.33
C VAL A 147 18.99 9.57 3.62
N LEU A 148 18.60 9.56 2.35
CA LEU A 148 18.43 8.34 1.57
C LEU A 148 19.76 7.58 1.43
N PHE A 149 20.82 8.27 1.04
CA PHE A 149 22.14 7.65 0.91
C PHE A 149 22.74 7.23 2.25
N ALA A 150 22.60 8.08 3.28
CA ALA A 150 23.07 7.77 4.63
C ALA A 150 22.36 6.55 5.21
N SER A 151 21.05 6.43 5.03
CA SER A 151 20.27 5.27 5.46
C SER A 151 20.68 3.99 4.72
N PHE A 152 20.94 4.09 3.42
CA PHE A 152 21.41 2.94 2.63
C PHE A 152 22.78 2.44 3.15
N VAL A 153 23.72 3.35 3.38
CA VAL A 153 25.05 3.03 3.93
C VAL A 153 24.92 2.45 5.34
N ALA A 154 24.08 3.03 6.20
CA ALA A 154 23.86 2.57 7.55
C ALA A 154 23.30 1.15 7.62
N VAL A 155 22.35 0.81 6.74
CA VAL A 155 21.80 -0.55 6.67
C VAL A 155 22.80 -1.53 6.11
N HIS A 156 23.46 -1.18 5.00
CA HIS A 156 24.24 -2.14 4.23
C HIS A 156 25.65 -2.35 4.81
N ILE A 157 26.32 -1.28 5.25
CA ILE A 157 27.71 -1.33 5.77
C ILE A 157 27.71 -1.50 7.29
N LEU A 158 26.95 -0.69 8.03
CA LEU A 158 26.96 -0.72 9.48
C LEU A 158 26.04 -1.78 10.09
N LYS A 159 25.19 -2.44 9.27
CA LYS A 159 24.21 -3.47 9.69
C LYS A 159 23.34 -3.02 10.88
N ILE A 160 23.06 -1.72 10.96
CA ILE A 160 22.21 -1.14 12.03
C ILE A 160 20.79 -1.66 11.85
N ASN A 161 20.10 -1.86 12.97
CA ASN A 161 18.70 -2.31 12.96
C ASN A 161 17.82 -1.31 12.20
N ILE A 162 17.07 -1.83 11.22
CA ILE A 162 16.19 -1.04 10.34
C ILE A 162 15.21 -0.18 11.14
N ILE A 163 14.70 -0.70 12.26
CA ILE A 163 13.75 0.02 13.13
C ILE A 163 14.38 1.32 13.68
N LEU A 164 15.65 1.26 14.06
CA LEU A 164 16.36 2.42 14.60
C LEU A 164 16.61 3.48 13.51
N ILE A 165 16.91 3.05 12.29
CA ILE A 165 17.08 3.95 11.13
C ILE A 165 15.74 4.63 10.78
N VAL A 166 14.63 3.88 10.77
CA VAL A 166 13.30 4.46 10.53
C VAL A 166 12.94 5.50 11.58
N LEU A 167 13.22 5.25 12.86
CA LEU A 167 12.99 6.22 13.93
C LEU A 167 13.84 7.48 13.77
N ILE A 168 15.11 7.34 13.45
CA ILE A 168 16.00 8.49 13.19
C ILE A 168 15.50 9.29 11.99
N CYS A 169 15.16 8.63 10.89
CA CYS A 169 14.61 9.29 9.70
C CYS A 169 13.29 10.01 9.99
N ALA A 170 12.42 9.42 10.82
CA ALA A 170 11.17 10.04 11.25
C ALA A 170 11.42 11.31 12.08
N ILE A 171 12.37 11.30 13.01
CA ILE A 171 12.76 12.47 13.80
C ILE A 171 13.33 13.57 12.89
N ILE A 172 14.25 13.23 11.99
CA ILE A 172 14.86 14.18 11.05
C ILE A 172 13.77 14.81 10.16
N GLY A 173 12.85 13.99 9.62
CA GLY A 173 11.73 14.45 8.80
C GLY A 173 10.77 15.36 9.56
N ALA A 174 10.45 15.03 10.82
CA ALA A 174 9.60 15.87 11.67
C ALA A 174 10.25 17.23 11.95
N VAL A 175 11.54 17.26 12.28
CA VAL A 175 12.29 18.51 12.51
C VAL A 175 12.37 19.35 11.27
N ASP A 176 12.67 18.76 10.11
CA ASP A 176 12.73 19.48 8.81
C ASP A 176 11.37 20.10 8.46
N THR A 177 10.30 19.35 8.61
CA THR A 177 8.93 19.84 8.36
C THR A 177 8.55 20.99 9.30
N PHE A 178 8.91 20.89 10.59
CA PHE A 178 8.64 21.93 11.58
C PHE A 178 9.44 23.22 11.29
N TYR A 179 10.67 23.06 10.84
CA TYR A 179 11.54 24.20 10.47
C TYR A 179 11.02 24.95 9.23
N LEU A 180 10.52 24.20 8.24
CA LEU A 180 9.96 24.74 7.01
C LEU A 180 8.61 25.45 7.25
N SER A 181 7.74 24.84 8.04
CA SER A 181 6.45 25.44 8.42
C SER A 181 6.62 26.75 9.20
N ARG A 182 7.67 26.88 10.01
CA ARG A 182 8.01 28.17 10.65
C ARG A 182 8.50 29.23 9.66
N LYS A 183 9.25 28.83 8.64
CA LYS A 183 9.81 29.75 7.65
C LYS A 183 8.73 30.29 6.70
N GLU A 184 7.73 29.47 6.36
CA GLU A 184 6.58 29.90 5.54
C GLU A 184 5.60 30.83 6.30
N ARG A 185 5.58 30.78 7.64
CA ARG A 185 4.76 31.71 8.45
C ARG A 185 5.42 33.07 8.69
N GLN A 186 6.70 33.20 8.36
CA GLN A 186 7.46 34.47 8.54
C GLN A 186 7.75 35.19 7.22
N ALA A 187 7.37 34.61 6.09
CA ALA A 187 7.45 35.22 4.75
C ALA A 187 6.06 35.59 4.23
#